data_9772d2543cfce4616f5d1a91d188b69b
#
_entry.id   9772d2543cfce4616f5d1a91d188b69b
#
_cell.length_a   1.000
_cell.length_b   1.000
_cell.length_c   1.000
_cell.angle_alpha   90.00
_cell.angle_beta   90.00
_cell.angle_gamma   90.00
#
_symmetry.space_group_name_H-M   'P 1'
#
loop_
_entity.id
_entity.type
_entity.pdbx_description
1 polymer ?
#
loop_
_entity_poly.entity_id
_entity_poly.type
_entity_poly.pdbx_seq_one_letter_code
_entity_poly.pdbx_strand_id
1 'polypeptide(L)'
;MKMFRRTLQLCALAALTLTPTLAADAMVPNANHAARFLAGLPALDGSPYKALESDPAWIEHKAKLDETFAKIDGPHTKPQRDFQKSEVAPVDKAKNVFYPFAGADSWNVYLFYPNAETYTLIGLEPPGTLFGTQAVLKSNANLGKKLGSIRYTLRSILELSFFVTKEMDHEYRGQITDGLLVPLLVLLARHDVTIDSIRYALVSDTGQIIDRDPKDPKLPRNKNKCVEVTFSKNGRKQIMRYLSADLVALQFNTGLLMYLDSLGRVNTYLKATSYMPHHESCDIIRANILGRSDLILQDDSGMPLRYLKATDWDVRLYGKYVKPITVFNYRSQADLRKAYEEPGRAKELHFPIGYGSNRSPSNMQLSVRKGK
;
A
#
# COMPACT_ATOMS: atom_id res chain seq x y z
N MET A 1 -50.19 -23.19 59.16
CA MET A 1 -49.53 -22.01 58.54
C MET A 1 -48.05 -22.33 58.42
N LYS A 2 -47.57 -22.82 57.21
CA LYS A 2 -46.19 -23.20 56.99
C LYS A 2 -45.55 -22.18 56.02
N MET A 3 -44.56 -21.45 56.51
CA MET A 3 -43.76 -20.52 55.73
C MET A 3 -42.76 -21.29 54.84
N PHE A 4 -42.87 -21.09 53.55
CA PHE A 4 -41.85 -21.55 52.56
C PHE A 4 -40.77 -20.47 52.43
N ARG A 5 -39.52 -20.76 52.84
CA ARG A 5 -38.32 -20.01 52.53
C ARG A 5 -37.83 -20.47 51.18
N ARG A 6 -37.80 -19.59 50.18
CA ARG A 6 -37.09 -19.79 48.91
C ARG A 6 -35.67 -19.28 49.03
N THR A 7 -34.73 -20.18 48.93
CA THR A 7 -33.30 -19.89 48.84
C THR A 7 -33.00 -19.53 47.38
N LEU A 8 -32.57 -18.28 47.11
CA LEU A 8 -31.98 -17.89 45.79
C LEU A 8 -30.53 -18.36 45.77
N GLN A 9 -30.21 -19.30 44.87
CA GLN A 9 -28.82 -19.58 44.46
C GLN A 9 -28.42 -18.59 43.37
N LEU A 10 -27.46 -17.70 43.67
CA LEU A 10 -26.74 -16.92 42.68
C LEU A 10 -25.76 -17.84 41.95
N CYS A 11 -26.02 -18.14 40.69
CA CYS A 11 -25.01 -18.66 39.79
C CYS A 11 -24.13 -17.49 39.28
N ALA A 12 -22.94 -17.38 39.81
CA ALA A 12 -21.93 -16.49 39.25
C ALA A 12 -21.41 -17.11 37.94
N LEU A 13 -21.82 -16.56 36.78
CA LEU A 13 -21.20 -16.84 35.50
C LEU A 13 -19.83 -16.15 35.46
N ALA A 14 -18.77 -16.92 35.62
CA ALA A 14 -17.41 -16.48 35.32
C ALA A 14 -17.29 -16.37 33.81
N ALA A 15 -17.34 -15.14 33.27
CA ALA A 15 -16.97 -14.85 31.90
C ALA A 15 -15.46 -15.04 31.78
N LEU A 16 -15.01 -16.19 31.27
CA LEU A 16 -13.66 -16.37 30.79
C LEU A 16 -13.50 -15.46 29.56
N THR A 17 -12.87 -14.32 29.74
CA THR A 17 -12.32 -13.54 28.63
C THR A 17 -11.13 -14.31 28.07
N LEU A 18 -11.38 -15.09 27.02
CA LEU A 18 -10.34 -15.62 26.14
C LEU A 18 -9.72 -14.39 25.44
N THR A 19 -8.65 -13.83 26.01
CA THR A 19 -7.72 -13.01 25.24
C THR A 19 -7.09 -13.93 24.21
N PRO A 20 -7.24 -13.65 22.90
CA PRO A 20 -6.53 -14.44 21.90
C PRO A 20 -5.03 -14.23 22.11
N THR A 21 -4.34 -15.25 22.59
CA THR A 21 -2.88 -15.33 22.52
C THR A 21 -2.53 -15.26 21.04
N LEU A 22 -1.97 -14.14 20.60
CA LEU A 22 -1.36 -13.98 19.27
C LEU A 22 -0.40 -15.15 19.09
N ALA A 23 -0.64 -15.96 18.08
CA ALA A 23 0.28 -17.06 17.76
C ALA A 23 1.66 -16.44 17.50
N ALA A 24 2.64 -16.80 18.34
CA ALA A 24 4.00 -16.24 18.29
C ALA A 24 4.65 -16.44 16.90
N ASP A 25 4.18 -17.38 16.12
CA ASP A 25 4.67 -17.69 14.77
C ASP A 25 4.16 -16.72 13.68
N ALA A 26 3.14 -15.91 13.96
CA ALA A 26 2.62 -14.91 13.01
C ALA A 26 3.45 -13.62 13.00
N MET A 27 4.30 -13.40 14.01
CA MET A 27 5.13 -12.20 14.15
C MET A 27 6.54 -12.43 13.62
N VAL A 28 7.11 -11.41 12.97
CA VAL A 28 8.50 -11.46 12.46
C VAL A 28 9.44 -10.82 13.48
N PRO A 29 10.36 -11.60 14.08
CA PRO A 29 11.37 -11.05 14.98
C PRO A 29 12.30 -10.08 14.23
N ASN A 30 12.74 -9.02 14.91
CA ASN A 30 13.72 -8.06 14.37
C ASN A 30 13.31 -7.40 13.03
N ALA A 31 12.01 -7.16 12.83
CA ALA A 31 11.47 -6.61 11.59
C ALA A 31 12.15 -5.29 11.16
N ASN A 32 12.40 -4.38 12.10
CA ASN A 32 13.08 -3.12 11.81
C ASN A 32 14.53 -3.31 11.35
N HIS A 33 15.27 -4.22 11.97
CA HIS A 33 16.64 -4.54 11.55
C HIS A 33 16.67 -5.09 10.12
N ALA A 34 15.73 -5.99 9.78
CA ALA A 34 15.60 -6.52 8.42
C ALA A 34 15.24 -5.43 7.41
N ALA A 35 14.25 -4.59 7.72
CA ALA A 35 13.82 -3.50 6.84
C ALA A 35 14.98 -2.51 6.55
N ARG A 36 15.73 -2.11 7.58
CA ARG A 36 16.90 -1.23 7.44
C ARG A 36 18.00 -1.86 6.58
N PHE A 37 18.35 -3.12 6.87
CA PHE A 37 19.34 -3.85 6.07
C PHE A 37 18.96 -3.91 4.59
N LEU A 38 17.74 -4.31 4.28
CA LEU A 38 17.22 -4.40 2.92
C LEU A 38 17.10 -3.02 2.24
N ALA A 39 16.89 -1.97 3.02
CA ALA A 39 16.85 -0.59 2.54
C ALA A 39 18.24 0.06 2.37
N GLY A 40 19.34 -0.67 2.65
CA GLY A 40 20.70 -0.11 2.63
C GLY A 40 20.91 1.00 3.67
N LEU A 41 20.17 0.95 4.79
CA LEU A 41 20.32 1.89 5.90
C LEU A 41 21.24 1.30 6.97
N PRO A 42 22.04 2.12 7.68
CA PRO A 42 22.92 1.64 8.73
C PRO A 42 22.18 0.80 9.77
N ALA A 43 22.81 -0.29 10.21
CA ALA A 43 22.29 -1.15 11.24
C ALA A 43 22.21 -0.41 12.58
N LEU A 44 21.16 -0.71 13.33
CA LEU A 44 21.05 -0.29 14.73
C LEU A 44 21.88 -1.21 15.64
N ASP A 45 22.13 -0.78 16.87
CA ASP A 45 22.79 -1.58 17.87
C ASP A 45 22.05 -2.90 18.11
N GLY A 46 22.80 -3.98 18.28
CA GLY A 46 22.26 -5.33 18.43
C GLY A 46 21.67 -5.94 17.15
N SER A 47 21.84 -5.31 16.00
CA SER A 47 21.34 -5.85 14.73
C SER A 47 22.06 -7.14 14.33
N PRO A 48 21.35 -8.22 14.03
CA PRO A 48 21.96 -9.45 13.51
C PRO A 48 22.58 -9.29 12.12
N TYR A 49 22.32 -8.15 11.45
CA TYR A 49 22.85 -7.82 10.12
C TYR A 49 24.10 -6.97 10.15
N LYS A 50 24.57 -6.55 11.35
CA LYS A 50 25.71 -5.63 11.50
C LYS A 50 26.97 -6.14 10.81
N ALA A 51 27.27 -7.41 10.94
CA ALA A 51 28.46 -8.03 10.33
C ALA A 51 28.42 -8.01 8.79
N LEU A 52 27.25 -7.95 8.17
CA LEU A 52 27.08 -7.91 6.72
C LEU A 52 27.30 -6.50 6.13
N GLU A 53 27.39 -5.46 6.93
CA GLU A 53 27.61 -4.10 6.43
C GLU A 53 29.04 -3.92 5.81
N SER A 54 29.98 -4.78 6.15
CA SER A 54 31.31 -4.82 5.54
C SER A 54 31.38 -5.65 4.26
N ASP A 55 30.31 -6.38 3.90
CA ASP A 55 30.26 -7.16 2.66
C ASP A 55 30.20 -6.22 1.44
N PRO A 56 31.09 -6.41 0.44
CA PRO A 56 31.11 -5.56 -0.77
C PRO A 56 29.75 -5.47 -1.47
N ALA A 57 28.96 -6.57 -1.47
CA ALA A 57 27.64 -6.58 -2.10
C ALA A 57 26.64 -5.67 -1.35
N TRP A 58 26.74 -5.59 -0.02
CA TRP A 58 25.89 -4.67 0.75
C TRP A 58 26.34 -3.22 0.61
N ILE A 59 27.65 -2.96 0.57
CA ILE A 59 28.21 -1.62 0.34
C ILE A 59 27.72 -1.09 -1.01
N GLU A 60 27.80 -1.92 -2.07
CA GLU A 60 27.28 -1.57 -3.39
C GLU A 60 25.77 -1.32 -3.35
N HIS A 61 25.02 -2.20 -2.69
CA HIS A 61 23.56 -2.07 -2.56
C HIS A 61 23.16 -0.75 -1.91
N LYS A 62 23.81 -0.41 -0.79
CA LYS A 62 23.60 0.87 -0.09
C LYS A 62 23.88 2.05 -1.02
N ALA A 63 25.06 2.07 -1.65
CA ALA A 63 25.47 3.17 -2.52
C ALA A 63 24.47 3.39 -3.68
N LYS A 64 24.03 2.31 -4.33
CA LYS A 64 23.06 2.35 -5.43
C LYS A 64 21.67 2.84 -4.98
N LEU A 65 21.21 2.42 -3.81
CA LEU A 65 19.93 2.91 -3.28
C LEU A 65 20.04 4.39 -2.88
N ASP A 66 21.12 4.79 -2.21
CA ASP A 66 21.34 6.20 -1.84
C ASP A 66 21.37 7.09 -3.10
N GLU A 67 22.05 6.67 -4.16
CA GLU A 67 22.05 7.36 -5.46
C GLU A 67 20.62 7.46 -6.04
N THR A 68 19.87 6.35 -6.03
CA THR A 68 18.50 6.32 -6.57
C THR A 68 17.58 7.28 -5.84
N PHE A 69 17.57 7.24 -4.50
CA PHE A 69 16.73 8.12 -3.69
C PHE A 69 17.16 9.59 -3.79
N ALA A 70 18.45 9.89 -3.89
CA ALA A 70 18.95 11.24 -4.12
C ALA A 70 18.49 11.81 -5.48
N LYS A 71 18.52 10.99 -6.54
CA LYS A 71 18.06 11.39 -7.87
C LYS A 71 16.58 11.77 -7.94
N ILE A 72 15.73 11.10 -7.16
CA ILE A 72 14.28 11.39 -7.16
C ILE A 72 13.87 12.47 -6.16
N ASP A 73 14.73 12.87 -5.22
CA ASP A 73 14.34 13.79 -4.16
C ASP A 73 13.96 15.17 -4.72
N GLY A 74 14.80 15.77 -5.56
CA GLY A 74 14.55 17.06 -6.17
C GLY A 74 13.34 17.10 -7.11
N PRO A 75 13.34 16.27 -8.17
CA PRO A 75 12.31 16.34 -9.22
C PRO A 75 10.97 15.68 -8.82
N HIS A 76 10.95 14.78 -7.83
CA HIS A 76 9.74 14.03 -7.46
C HIS A 76 9.34 14.26 -6.01
N THR A 77 10.18 13.86 -5.05
CA THR A 77 9.79 13.75 -3.63
C THR A 77 9.49 15.09 -2.99
N LYS A 78 10.35 16.09 -3.21
CA LYS A 78 10.16 17.43 -2.64
C LYS A 78 8.91 18.11 -3.20
N PRO A 79 8.71 18.21 -4.53
CA PRO A 79 7.47 18.80 -5.07
C PRO A 79 6.20 18.03 -4.66
N GLN A 80 6.26 16.70 -4.52
CA GLN A 80 5.14 15.90 -4.01
C GLN A 80 4.79 16.25 -2.56
N ARG A 81 5.80 16.44 -1.69
CA ARG A 81 5.59 16.88 -0.31
C ARG A 81 4.98 18.28 -0.25
N ASP A 82 5.42 19.18 -1.12
CA ASP A 82 4.88 20.56 -1.19
C ASP A 82 3.42 20.53 -1.65
N PHE A 83 3.09 19.73 -2.68
CA PHE A 83 1.71 19.49 -3.12
C PHE A 83 0.86 18.85 -2.00
N GLN A 84 1.39 17.88 -1.29
CA GLN A 84 0.70 17.28 -0.15
C GLN A 84 0.32 18.34 0.89
N LYS A 85 1.25 19.21 1.26
CA LYS A 85 1.01 20.28 2.25
C LYS A 85 0.00 21.32 1.79
N SER A 86 0.09 21.74 0.52
CA SER A 86 -0.72 22.86 -0.01
C SER A 86 -2.10 22.41 -0.49
N GLU A 87 -2.24 21.24 -1.09
CA GLU A 87 -3.45 20.82 -1.78
C GLU A 87 -4.18 19.66 -1.08
N VAL A 88 -3.45 18.68 -0.54
CA VAL A 88 -4.04 17.49 0.07
C VAL A 88 -4.36 17.71 1.55
N ALA A 89 -3.39 18.15 2.34
CA ALA A 89 -3.54 18.29 3.79
C ALA A 89 -4.73 19.16 4.23
N PRO A 90 -5.06 20.28 3.55
CA PRO A 90 -6.20 21.11 3.94
C PRO A 90 -7.57 20.42 3.80
N VAL A 91 -7.66 19.34 3.00
CA VAL A 91 -8.90 18.61 2.73
C VAL A 91 -8.86 17.17 3.22
N ASP A 92 -7.72 16.72 3.75
CA ASP A 92 -7.52 15.39 4.33
C ASP A 92 -8.24 15.30 5.69
N LYS A 93 -9.37 14.58 5.73
CA LYS A 93 -10.18 14.40 6.95
C LYS A 93 -10.24 12.96 7.42
N ALA A 94 -10.00 12.00 6.53
CA ALA A 94 -10.12 10.58 6.87
C ALA A 94 -8.82 10.07 7.50
N LYS A 95 -8.98 9.23 8.53
CA LYS A 95 -7.86 8.55 9.21
C LYS A 95 -7.35 7.34 8.43
N ASN A 96 -8.18 6.80 7.54
CA ASN A 96 -7.93 5.59 6.77
C ASN A 96 -7.65 5.94 5.31
N VAL A 97 -6.62 5.32 4.74
CA VAL A 97 -6.31 5.42 3.31
C VAL A 97 -6.58 4.08 2.65
N PHE A 98 -7.29 4.13 1.53
CA PHE A 98 -7.58 3.00 0.67
C PHE A 98 -6.86 3.14 -0.67
N TYR A 99 -6.01 2.18 -1.01
CA TYR A 99 -5.25 2.17 -2.25
C TYR A 99 -5.47 0.84 -3.00
N PRO A 100 -6.61 0.69 -3.71
CA PRO A 100 -6.82 -0.45 -4.60
C PRO A 100 -5.87 -0.37 -5.81
N PHE A 101 -5.48 -1.52 -6.33
CA PHE A 101 -4.53 -1.65 -7.44
C PHE A 101 -3.12 -1.08 -7.13
N ALA A 102 -2.70 -1.18 -5.88
CA ALA A 102 -1.55 -0.47 -5.34
C ALA A 102 -0.19 -1.12 -5.64
N GLY A 103 -0.15 -2.45 -5.78
CA GLY A 103 1.13 -3.15 -5.64
C GLY A 103 1.82 -2.81 -4.29
N ALA A 104 3.15 -2.74 -4.26
CA ALA A 104 3.92 -2.38 -3.07
C ALA A 104 4.22 -0.88 -2.93
N ASP A 105 3.43 0.00 -3.56
CA ASP A 105 3.70 1.44 -3.58
C ASP A 105 3.44 2.14 -2.23
N SER A 106 4.15 1.69 -1.20
CA SER A 106 4.14 2.36 0.11
C SER A 106 4.81 3.75 0.07
N TRP A 107 5.68 4.03 -0.93
CA TRP A 107 6.39 5.30 -1.05
C TRP A 107 5.42 6.46 -1.30
N ASN A 108 4.69 6.42 -2.41
CA ASN A 108 3.82 7.53 -2.80
C ASN A 108 2.62 7.67 -1.85
N VAL A 109 2.00 6.55 -1.43
CA VAL A 109 0.85 6.65 -0.53
C VAL A 109 1.23 7.27 0.81
N TYR A 110 2.42 6.97 1.35
CA TYR A 110 2.90 7.59 2.58
C TYR A 110 3.28 9.06 2.38
N LEU A 111 3.84 9.44 1.23
CA LEU A 111 4.13 10.85 0.90
C LEU A 111 2.87 11.71 0.90
N PHE A 112 1.78 11.22 0.28
CA PHE A 112 0.55 12.00 0.17
C PHE A 112 -0.31 11.96 1.43
N TYR A 113 -0.19 10.91 2.26
CA TYR A 113 -0.99 10.74 3.47
C TYR A 113 -0.14 10.40 4.70
N PRO A 114 0.86 11.23 5.07
CA PRO A 114 1.80 10.89 6.16
C PRO A 114 1.13 10.80 7.54
N ASN A 115 -0.09 11.30 7.65
CA ASN A 115 -0.85 11.39 8.90
C ASN A 115 -1.95 10.35 9.04
N ALA A 116 -2.16 9.47 8.06
CA ALA A 116 -3.15 8.41 8.16
C ALA A 116 -2.82 7.44 9.30
N GLU A 117 -3.84 6.92 9.96
CA GLU A 117 -3.69 5.90 11.01
C GLU A 117 -3.54 4.50 10.38
N THR A 118 -4.30 4.25 9.30
CA THR A 118 -4.28 2.96 8.61
C THR A 118 -4.24 3.14 7.10
N TYR A 119 -3.44 2.30 6.43
CA TYR A 119 -3.37 2.19 4.98
C TYR A 119 -3.80 0.78 4.59
N THR A 120 -4.72 0.68 3.63
CA THR A 120 -5.13 -0.60 3.02
C THR A 120 -4.74 -0.58 1.54
N LEU A 121 -3.72 -1.33 1.20
CA LEU A 121 -3.20 -1.52 -0.15
C LEU A 121 -3.70 -2.86 -0.68
N ILE A 122 -4.18 -2.92 -1.92
CA ILE A 122 -4.60 -4.18 -2.55
C ILE A 122 -3.92 -4.33 -3.91
N GLY A 123 -3.38 -5.52 -4.17
CA GLY A 123 -2.81 -5.92 -5.46
C GLY A 123 -3.04 -7.41 -5.73
N LEU A 124 -2.64 -7.89 -6.90
CA LEU A 124 -2.78 -9.28 -7.28
C LEU A 124 -1.65 -10.17 -6.74
N GLU A 125 -0.48 -9.58 -6.58
CA GLU A 125 0.72 -10.29 -6.18
C GLU A 125 0.61 -10.78 -4.73
N PRO A 126 1.23 -11.91 -4.37
CA PRO A 126 1.24 -12.37 -2.99
C PRO A 126 2.01 -11.38 -2.08
N PRO A 127 1.62 -11.24 -0.80
CA PRO A 127 2.38 -10.43 0.14
C PRO A 127 3.80 -10.96 0.38
N GLY A 128 4.03 -12.27 0.25
CA GLY A 128 5.32 -12.89 0.52
C GLY A 128 5.69 -12.95 2.00
N THR A 129 6.96 -13.27 2.26
CA THR A 129 7.51 -13.44 3.61
C THR A 129 8.93 -12.89 3.72
N LEU A 130 9.45 -12.76 4.94
CA LEU A 130 10.87 -12.42 5.21
C LEU A 130 11.75 -13.65 5.48
N PHE A 131 11.27 -14.87 5.30
CA PHE A 131 12.06 -16.07 5.58
C PHE A 131 13.35 -16.15 4.74
N GLY A 132 13.31 -15.69 3.50
CA GLY A 132 14.48 -15.61 2.65
C GLY A 132 15.59 -14.72 3.21
N THR A 133 15.24 -13.66 3.95
CA THR A 133 16.21 -12.77 4.59
C THR A 133 17.01 -13.49 5.68
N GLN A 134 16.35 -14.34 6.46
CA GLN A 134 17.05 -15.16 7.48
C GLN A 134 17.97 -16.19 6.84
N ALA A 135 17.59 -16.78 5.70
CA ALA A 135 18.42 -17.70 4.95
C ALA A 135 19.67 -17.01 4.37
N VAL A 136 19.57 -15.74 3.97
CA VAL A 136 20.70 -14.92 3.51
C VAL A 136 21.75 -14.78 4.61
N LEU A 137 21.34 -14.55 5.86
CA LEU A 137 22.24 -14.43 7.00
C LEU A 137 23.05 -15.71 7.27
N LYS A 138 22.45 -16.86 6.98
CA LYS A 138 23.09 -18.17 7.27
C LYS A 138 24.09 -18.61 6.21
N SER A 139 23.97 -18.16 4.97
CA SER A 139 24.73 -18.72 3.87
C SER A 139 25.61 -17.74 3.10
N ASN A 140 25.45 -16.42 3.22
CA ASN A 140 26.07 -15.38 2.39
C ASN A 140 26.08 -15.67 0.86
N ALA A 141 25.62 -16.85 0.46
CA ALA A 141 25.61 -17.26 -0.92
C ALA A 141 24.66 -16.39 -1.74
N ASN A 142 25.20 -15.77 -2.78
CA ASN A 142 24.43 -14.95 -3.72
C ASN A 142 23.82 -13.65 -3.12
N LEU A 143 24.42 -13.08 -2.04
CA LEU A 143 23.94 -11.85 -1.44
C LEU A 143 23.81 -10.73 -2.50
N GLY A 144 24.83 -10.54 -3.34
CA GLY A 144 24.83 -9.53 -4.40
C GLY A 144 23.69 -9.68 -5.39
N LYS A 145 23.41 -10.92 -5.84
CA LYS A 145 22.27 -11.20 -6.74
C LYS A 145 20.93 -10.87 -6.07
N LYS A 146 20.76 -11.26 -4.81
CA LYS A 146 19.55 -11.05 -4.04
C LYS A 146 19.28 -9.56 -3.77
N LEU A 147 20.31 -8.80 -3.37
CA LEU A 147 20.19 -7.36 -3.19
C LEU A 147 20.01 -6.63 -4.53
N GLY A 148 20.60 -7.14 -5.60
CA GLY A 148 20.40 -6.65 -6.97
C GLY A 148 18.96 -6.72 -7.43
N SER A 149 18.25 -7.81 -7.15
CA SER A 149 16.83 -7.94 -7.53
C SER A 149 15.92 -6.97 -6.77
N ILE A 150 16.23 -6.66 -5.50
CA ILE A 150 15.52 -5.61 -4.77
C ILE A 150 15.69 -4.26 -5.48
N ARG A 151 16.92 -3.89 -5.84
CA ARG A 151 17.19 -2.63 -6.55
C ARG A 151 16.44 -2.54 -7.88
N TYR A 152 16.40 -3.62 -8.62
CA TYR A 152 15.68 -3.67 -9.90
C TYR A 152 14.18 -3.40 -9.73
N THR A 153 13.55 -4.06 -8.77
CA THR A 153 12.12 -3.85 -8.47
C THR A 153 11.82 -2.43 -8.03
N LEU A 154 12.65 -1.90 -7.12
CA LEU A 154 12.47 -0.54 -6.61
C LEU A 154 12.62 0.50 -7.71
N ARG A 155 13.51 0.26 -8.69
CA ARG A 155 13.68 1.12 -9.85
C ARG A 155 12.37 1.31 -10.61
N SER A 156 11.63 0.24 -10.86
CA SER A 156 10.33 0.32 -11.53
C SER A 156 9.34 1.22 -10.78
N ILE A 157 9.29 1.13 -9.44
CA ILE A 157 8.40 1.95 -8.62
C ILE A 157 8.86 3.42 -8.60
N LEU A 158 10.15 3.65 -8.42
CA LEU A 158 10.70 4.98 -8.16
C LEU A 158 10.91 5.79 -9.44
N GLU A 159 11.41 5.15 -10.51
CA GLU A 159 11.70 5.82 -11.77
C GLU A 159 10.51 5.81 -12.75
N LEU A 160 9.77 4.70 -12.83
CA LEU A 160 8.63 4.56 -13.74
C LEU A 160 7.30 4.93 -13.05
N SER A 161 7.30 5.03 -11.71
CA SER A 161 6.12 5.31 -10.90
C SER A 161 5.00 4.26 -11.02
N PHE A 162 5.29 3.07 -11.55
CA PHE A 162 4.35 1.94 -11.61
C PHE A 162 5.09 0.60 -11.63
N PHE A 163 4.39 -0.48 -11.26
CA PHE A 163 4.90 -1.84 -11.33
C PHE A 163 4.72 -2.44 -12.72
N VAL A 164 5.75 -3.12 -13.21
CA VAL A 164 5.63 -4.00 -14.38
C VAL A 164 5.43 -5.43 -13.89
N THR A 165 4.19 -5.78 -13.60
CA THR A 165 3.78 -7.02 -12.91
C THR A 165 4.35 -8.30 -13.56
N LYS A 166 4.41 -8.38 -14.90
CA LYS A 166 4.91 -9.57 -15.60
C LYS A 166 6.42 -9.78 -15.44
N GLU A 167 7.19 -8.72 -15.36
CA GLU A 167 8.66 -8.79 -15.16
C GLU A 167 8.97 -9.18 -13.71
N MET A 168 8.18 -8.70 -12.77
CA MET A 168 8.36 -8.99 -11.35
C MET A 168 8.13 -10.48 -11.03
N ASP A 169 7.11 -11.11 -11.58
CA ASP A 169 6.81 -12.54 -11.33
C ASP A 169 7.97 -13.46 -11.78
N HIS A 170 8.67 -13.09 -12.85
CA HIS A 170 9.84 -13.83 -13.36
C HIS A 170 11.08 -13.68 -12.47
N GLU A 171 11.29 -12.49 -11.88
CA GLU A 171 12.49 -12.18 -11.11
C GLU A 171 12.40 -12.59 -9.64
N TYR A 172 11.18 -12.67 -9.07
CA TYR A 172 10.99 -13.05 -7.68
C TYR A 172 11.03 -14.55 -7.42
N ARG A 173 10.76 -15.38 -8.43
CA ARG A 173 10.75 -16.85 -8.26
C ARG A 173 12.12 -17.38 -7.85
N GLY A 174 12.24 -17.76 -6.57
CA GLY A 174 13.45 -18.36 -6.00
C GLY A 174 14.49 -17.38 -5.44
N GLN A 175 14.12 -16.11 -5.24
CA GLN A 175 15.00 -15.07 -4.66
C GLN A 175 14.67 -14.77 -3.19
N ILE A 176 15.18 -13.65 -2.62
CA ILE A 176 14.94 -13.26 -1.21
C ILE A 176 13.46 -13.14 -0.89
N THR A 177 12.64 -12.85 -1.88
CA THR A 177 11.24 -12.56 -1.68
C THR A 177 10.38 -13.41 -2.60
N ASP A 178 9.30 -13.90 -2.04
CA ASP A 178 8.21 -14.58 -2.72
C ASP A 178 6.96 -13.68 -2.89
N GLY A 179 7.14 -12.35 -2.71
CA GLY A 179 6.08 -11.36 -2.83
C GLY A 179 6.49 -9.92 -2.51
N LEU A 180 5.51 -9.05 -2.25
CA LEU A 180 5.68 -7.61 -2.19
C LEU A 180 6.12 -7.04 -0.82
N LEU A 181 6.26 -7.88 0.22
CA LEU A 181 6.63 -7.40 1.56
C LEU A 181 8.00 -6.68 1.57
N VAL A 182 8.99 -7.23 0.86
CA VAL A 182 10.34 -6.63 0.86
C VAL A 182 10.37 -5.23 0.22
N PRO A 183 9.88 -5.02 -1.03
CA PRO A 183 9.83 -3.67 -1.59
C PRO A 183 8.99 -2.71 -0.73
N LEU A 184 7.88 -3.15 -0.17
CA LEU A 184 7.05 -2.35 0.73
C LEU A 184 7.84 -1.87 1.95
N LEU A 185 8.58 -2.77 2.61
CA LEU A 185 9.40 -2.45 3.79
C LEU A 185 10.56 -1.51 3.46
N VAL A 186 11.24 -1.74 2.33
CA VAL A 186 12.35 -0.87 1.90
C VAL A 186 11.86 0.55 1.66
N LEU A 187 10.74 0.71 0.97
CA LEU A 187 10.15 2.02 0.71
C LEU A 187 9.68 2.71 2.00
N LEU A 188 9.07 1.98 2.94
CA LEU A 188 8.72 2.51 4.25
C LEU A 188 9.96 2.93 5.04
N ALA A 189 10.98 2.07 5.15
CA ALA A 189 12.20 2.36 5.90
C ALA A 189 12.92 3.62 5.38
N ARG A 190 12.87 3.86 4.05
CA ARG A 190 13.43 5.06 3.42
C ARG A 190 12.64 6.34 3.70
N HIS A 191 11.45 6.25 4.28
CA HIS A 191 10.73 7.39 4.87
C HIS A 191 11.17 7.70 6.31
N ASP A 192 12.21 7.06 6.82
CA ASP A 192 12.69 7.24 8.18
C ASP A 192 11.62 6.92 9.24
N VAL A 193 10.94 5.79 9.04
CA VAL A 193 10.01 5.21 10.00
C VAL A 193 10.68 4.03 10.72
N THR A 194 10.24 3.72 11.93
CA THR A 194 10.62 2.51 12.65
C THR A 194 9.57 1.44 12.38
N ILE A 195 9.98 0.27 11.92
CA ILE A 195 9.09 -0.88 11.75
C ILE A 195 8.92 -1.57 13.10
N ASP A 196 7.77 -1.42 13.74
CA ASP A 196 7.53 -1.95 15.07
C ASP A 196 7.25 -3.46 15.04
N SER A 197 6.43 -3.91 14.06
CA SER A 197 6.12 -5.32 13.89
C SER A 197 5.61 -5.63 12.48
N ILE A 198 5.75 -6.91 12.09
CA ILE A 198 5.15 -7.47 10.88
C ILE A 198 4.33 -8.68 11.32
N ARG A 199 3.08 -8.75 10.86
CA ARG A 199 2.13 -9.80 11.15
C ARG A 199 1.63 -10.41 9.85
N TYR A 200 1.73 -11.72 9.73
CA TYR A 200 1.10 -12.45 8.62
C TYR A 200 -0.35 -12.74 8.97
N ALA A 201 -1.24 -12.44 8.05
CA ALA A 201 -2.67 -12.52 8.26
C ALA A 201 -3.43 -12.94 7.00
N LEU A 202 -4.72 -13.09 7.13
CA LEU A 202 -5.66 -13.20 6.01
C LEU A 202 -6.98 -12.49 6.36
N VAL A 203 -7.76 -12.16 5.35
CA VAL A 203 -9.14 -11.71 5.55
C VAL A 203 -10.03 -12.94 5.62
N SER A 204 -10.74 -13.10 6.73
CA SER A 204 -11.70 -14.19 6.96
C SER A 204 -12.96 -14.01 6.10
N ASP A 205 -13.80 -15.04 6.06
CA ASP A 205 -15.10 -14.98 5.36
C ASP A 205 -16.08 -13.98 6.00
N THR A 206 -15.80 -13.53 7.24
CA THR A 206 -16.54 -12.48 7.96
C THR A 206 -15.87 -11.09 7.88
N GLY A 207 -14.85 -10.92 7.05
CA GLY A 207 -14.16 -9.65 6.84
C GLY A 207 -13.17 -9.26 7.94
N GLN A 208 -12.85 -10.16 8.87
CA GLN A 208 -11.89 -9.89 9.94
C GLN A 208 -10.47 -10.23 9.49
N ILE A 209 -9.50 -9.45 9.96
CA ILE A 209 -8.08 -9.76 9.81
C ILE A 209 -7.69 -10.77 10.90
N ILE A 210 -7.38 -11.99 10.49
CA ILE A 210 -7.01 -13.08 11.39
C ILE A 210 -5.58 -13.56 11.13
N ASP A 211 -4.92 -14.06 12.17
CA ASP A 211 -3.55 -14.56 12.08
C ASP A 211 -3.44 -15.75 11.13
N ARG A 212 -2.32 -15.82 10.44
CA ARG A 212 -1.98 -16.88 9.52
C ARG A 212 -0.56 -17.35 9.78
N ASP A 213 -0.35 -18.67 9.85
CA ASP A 213 0.98 -19.24 9.69
C ASP A 213 1.38 -19.18 8.20
N PRO A 214 2.39 -18.41 7.84
CA PRO A 214 2.83 -18.30 6.44
C PRO A 214 3.43 -19.59 5.89
N LYS A 215 3.79 -20.54 6.75
CA LYS A 215 4.34 -21.87 6.39
C LYS A 215 3.25 -22.92 6.21
N ASP A 216 1.99 -22.64 6.57
CA ASP A 216 0.92 -23.63 6.45
C ASP A 216 0.61 -23.91 4.97
N PRO A 217 0.88 -25.14 4.47
CA PRO A 217 0.59 -25.53 3.10
C PRO A 217 -0.91 -25.71 2.82
N LYS A 218 -1.75 -25.82 3.86
CA LYS A 218 -3.19 -26.07 3.77
C LYS A 218 -4.02 -24.80 3.57
N LEU A 219 -3.37 -23.62 3.51
CA LEU A 219 -4.09 -22.38 3.28
C LEU A 219 -4.86 -22.43 1.96
N PRO A 220 -6.18 -22.22 1.99
CA PRO A 220 -6.98 -22.19 0.78
C PRO A 220 -6.42 -21.16 -0.21
N ARG A 221 -6.34 -21.52 -1.50
CA ARG A 221 -5.82 -20.62 -2.55
C ARG A 221 -6.67 -19.36 -2.73
N ASN A 222 -7.95 -19.42 -2.39
CA ASN A 222 -8.94 -18.36 -2.54
C ASN A 222 -9.07 -17.42 -1.34
N LYS A 223 -8.29 -17.60 -0.27
CA LYS A 223 -8.32 -16.67 0.87
C LYS A 223 -7.37 -15.50 0.63
N ASN A 224 -7.87 -14.28 0.87
CA ASN A 224 -7.11 -13.05 0.71
C ASN A 224 -5.97 -13.00 1.73
N LYS A 225 -4.76 -13.29 1.27
CA LYS A 225 -3.57 -13.22 2.10
C LYS A 225 -3.24 -11.76 2.39
N CYS A 226 -2.91 -11.48 3.63
CA CYS A 226 -2.58 -10.16 4.11
C CYS A 226 -1.23 -10.17 4.83
N VAL A 227 -0.51 -9.07 4.72
CA VAL A 227 0.55 -8.71 5.66
C VAL A 227 0.19 -7.38 6.29
N GLU A 228 0.33 -7.30 7.60
CA GLU A 228 0.15 -6.08 8.37
C GLU A 228 1.51 -5.63 8.90
N VAL A 229 1.90 -4.42 8.55
CA VAL A 229 3.12 -3.75 9.02
C VAL A 229 2.71 -2.64 9.96
N THR A 230 3.04 -2.77 11.23
CA THR A 230 2.94 -1.68 12.19
C THR A 230 4.26 -0.93 12.21
N PHE A 231 4.20 0.38 12.13
CA PHE A 231 5.37 1.25 12.13
C PHE A 231 5.09 2.55 12.86
N SER A 232 6.15 3.24 13.26
CA SER A 232 6.04 4.50 13.98
C SER A 232 6.98 5.56 13.44
N LYS A 233 6.55 6.81 13.54
CA LYS A 233 7.35 8.01 13.26
C LYS A 233 6.95 9.14 14.20
N ASN A 234 7.93 9.77 14.85
CA ASN A 234 7.70 10.88 15.77
C ASN A 234 6.66 10.55 16.86
N GLY A 235 6.71 9.34 17.42
CA GLY A 235 5.78 8.86 18.43
C GLY A 235 4.39 8.46 17.93
N ARG A 236 4.07 8.65 16.65
CA ARG A 236 2.80 8.21 16.06
C ARG A 236 2.92 6.80 15.52
N LYS A 237 2.03 5.92 15.98
CA LYS A 237 1.90 4.56 15.50
C LYS A 237 0.91 4.49 14.34
N GLN A 238 1.26 3.77 13.27
CA GLN A 238 0.49 3.63 12.04
C GLN A 238 0.50 2.17 11.58
N ILE A 239 -0.49 1.78 10.79
CA ILE A 239 -0.63 0.40 10.30
C ILE A 239 -0.76 0.43 8.78
N MET A 240 0.07 -0.35 8.09
CA MET A 240 -0.07 -0.57 6.65
C MET A 240 -0.40 -2.04 6.39
N ARG A 241 -1.53 -2.29 5.74
CA ARG A 241 -1.97 -3.61 5.29
C ARG A 241 -1.79 -3.73 3.79
N TYR A 242 -1.13 -4.78 3.36
CA TYR A 242 -1.15 -5.18 1.96
C TYR A 242 -1.93 -6.50 1.83
N LEU A 243 -2.95 -6.49 0.98
CA LEU A 243 -3.81 -7.63 0.70
C LEU A 243 -3.60 -8.10 -0.75
N SER A 244 -3.44 -9.41 -0.93
CA SER A 244 -3.47 -10.04 -2.26
C SER A 244 -4.91 -10.41 -2.60
N ALA A 245 -5.51 -9.72 -3.57
CA ALA A 245 -6.89 -9.97 -3.97
C ALA A 245 -7.17 -9.53 -5.42
N ASP A 246 -8.06 -10.27 -6.09
CA ASP A 246 -8.62 -9.87 -7.38
C ASP A 246 -9.85 -8.99 -7.15
N LEU A 247 -9.74 -7.71 -7.51
CA LEU A 247 -10.84 -6.73 -7.37
C LEU A 247 -11.86 -6.79 -8.53
N VAL A 248 -11.56 -7.52 -9.61
CA VAL A 248 -12.52 -7.79 -10.69
C VAL A 248 -13.53 -8.86 -10.26
N ALA A 249 -13.05 -9.86 -9.51
CA ALA A 249 -13.89 -10.94 -8.99
C ALA A 249 -14.49 -10.64 -7.60
N LEU A 250 -14.58 -9.36 -7.24
CA LEU A 250 -14.97 -8.92 -5.89
C LEU A 250 -16.36 -9.41 -5.47
N GLN A 251 -17.30 -9.56 -6.41
CA GLN A 251 -18.65 -10.10 -6.16
C GLN A 251 -18.64 -11.52 -5.60
N PHE A 252 -17.59 -12.30 -5.83
CA PHE A 252 -17.44 -13.66 -5.31
C PHE A 252 -16.63 -13.73 -4.00
N ASN A 253 -16.24 -12.57 -3.46
CA ASN A 253 -15.37 -12.48 -2.30
C ASN A 253 -16.05 -11.72 -1.15
N THR A 254 -17.04 -12.38 -0.54
CA THR A 254 -17.86 -11.81 0.55
C THR A 254 -16.99 -11.30 1.71
N GLY A 255 -15.99 -12.07 2.13
CA GLY A 255 -15.10 -11.65 3.21
C GLY A 255 -14.36 -10.35 2.91
N LEU A 256 -13.85 -10.20 1.68
CA LEU A 256 -13.19 -8.95 1.28
C LEU A 256 -14.18 -7.78 1.22
N LEU A 257 -15.40 -7.99 0.71
CA LEU A 257 -16.44 -6.96 0.72
C LEU A 257 -16.76 -6.50 2.14
N MET A 258 -16.97 -7.43 3.08
CA MET A 258 -17.21 -7.11 4.50
C MET A 258 -16.03 -6.37 5.13
N TYR A 259 -14.79 -6.76 4.79
CA TYR A 259 -13.60 -6.04 5.23
C TYR A 259 -13.59 -4.60 4.69
N LEU A 260 -13.84 -4.42 3.39
CA LEU A 260 -13.90 -3.08 2.80
C LEU A 260 -14.99 -2.23 3.45
N ASP A 261 -16.14 -2.83 3.78
CA ASP A 261 -17.22 -2.12 4.47
C ASP A 261 -16.82 -1.69 5.88
N SER A 262 -15.99 -2.47 6.57
CA SER A 262 -15.48 -2.14 7.89
C SER A 262 -14.50 -0.97 7.93
N LEU A 263 -13.92 -0.56 6.77
CA LEU A 263 -13.01 0.59 6.70
C LEU A 263 -13.71 1.93 6.98
N GLY A 264 -15.04 1.99 6.86
CA GLY A 264 -15.79 3.23 7.00
C GLY A 264 -15.44 4.28 5.93
N ARG A 265 -15.30 5.55 6.35
CA ARG A 265 -14.86 6.64 5.47
C ARG A 265 -13.36 6.59 5.26
N VAL A 266 -12.92 6.81 4.03
CA VAL A 266 -11.50 6.72 3.63
C VAL A 266 -11.10 7.87 2.72
N ASN A 267 -9.80 8.15 2.64
CA ASN A 267 -9.20 8.79 1.47
C ASN A 267 -8.76 7.69 0.51
N THR A 268 -9.09 7.83 -0.77
CA THR A 268 -8.68 6.86 -1.79
C THR A 268 -7.54 7.44 -2.62
N TYR A 269 -6.51 6.62 -2.83
CA TYR A 269 -5.40 6.92 -3.73
C TYR A 269 -5.41 5.96 -4.91
N LEU A 270 -5.34 6.49 -6.14
CA LEU A 270 -5.36 5.71 -7.38
C LEU A 270 -4.24 6.22 -8.29
N LYS A 271 -3.23 5.40 -8.52
CA LYS A 271 -2.09 5.76 -9.38
C LYS A 271 -1.70 4.56 -10.23
N ALA A 272 -1.60 4.77 -11.53
CA ALA A 272 -1.18 3.73 -12.50
C ALA A 272 -1.96 2.42 -12.33
N THR A 273 -3.29 2.51 -12.24
CA THR A 273 -4.20 1.41 -11.91
C THR A 273 -4.48 0.45 -13.07
N SER A 274 -3.70 0.49 -14.16
CA SER A 274 -3.97 -0.22 -15.42
C SER A 274 -5.36 0.11 -15.99
N TYR A 275 -5.88 1.30 -15.67
CA TYR A 275 -7.24 1.74 -16.06
C TYR A 275 -8.34 0.77 -15.62
N MET A 276 -8.09 -0.02 -14.55
CA MET A 276 -9.06 -0.99 -14.04
C MET A 276 -10.40 -0.34 -13.66
N PRO A 277 -10.45 0.85 -13.02
CA PRO A 277 -11.72 1.51 -12.73
C PRO A 277 -12.54 1.92 -13.97
N HIS A 278 -11.94 1.87 -15.18
CA HIS A 278 -12.64 2.13 -16.43
C HIS A 278 -13.40 0.91 -16.98
N HIS A 279 -13.10 -0.29 -16.46
CA HIS A 279 -13.70 -1.54 -16.92
C HIS A 279 -15.10 -1.73 -16.35
N GLU A 280 -16.02 -2.30 -17.15
CA GLU A 280 -17.38 -2.62 -16.68
C GLU A 280 -17.35 -3.61 -15.52
N SER A 281 -16.49 -4.65 -15.60
CA SER A 281 -16.31 -5.66 -14.54
C SER A 281 -15.78 -5.11 -13.21
N CYS A 282 -15.43 -3.82 -13.14
CA CYS A 282 -15.00 -3.15 -11.92
C CYS A 282 -16.10 -2.25 -11.32
N ASP A 283 -17.36 -2.49 -11.64
CA ASP A 283 -18.49 -1.70 -11.14
C ASP A 283 -18.63 -1.74 -9.61
N ILE A 284 -18.45 -2.91 -9.00
CA ILE A 284 -18.54 -3.08 -7.54
C ILE A 284 -17.43 -2.31 -6.83
N ILE A 285 -16.19 -2.42 -7.29
CA ILE A 285 -15.10 -1.67 -6.67
C ILE A 285 -15.23 -0.16 -6.93
N ARG A 286 -15.72 0.26 -8.11
CA ARG A 286 -16.06 1.68 -8.36
C ARG A 286 -17.10 2.19 -7.39
N ALA A 287 -18.21 1.46 -7.23
CA ALA A 287 -19.28 1.82 -6.29
C ALA A 287 -18.75 1.92 -4.86
N ASN A 288 -17.88 0.98 -4.47
CA ASN A 288 -17.23 0.94 -3.18
C ASN A 288 -16.35 2.18 -2.95
N ILE A 289 -15.49 2.54 -3.92
CA ILE A 289 -14.67 3.75 -3.88
C ILE A 289 -15.55 5.00 -3.80
N LEU A 290 -16.50 5.15 -4.72
CA LEU A 290 -17.38 6.31 -4.76
C LEU A 290 -18.25 6.42 -3.50
N GLY A 291 -18.68 5.32 -2.92
CA GLY A 291 -19.53 5.31 -1.72
C GLY A 291 -18.81 5.79 -0.47
N ARG A 292 -17.56 5.37 -0.26
CA ARG A 292 -16.84 5.57 1.00
C ARG A 292 -15.78 6.67 0.99
N SER A 293 -15.29 7.12 -0.19
CA SER A 293 -14.22 8.12 -0.22
C SER A 293 -14.73 9.51 0.18
N ASP A 294 -13.98 10.19 1.06
CA ASP A 294 -14.09 11.63 1.31
C ASP A 294 -13.22 12.41 0.33
N LEU A 295 -12.12 11.79 -0.10
CA LEU A 295 -11.17 12.34 -1.04
C LEU A 295 -10.69 11.24 -1.97
N ILE A 296 -10.54 11.56 -3.26
CA ILE A 296 -9.89 10.70 -4.25
C ILE A 296 -8.74 11.50 -4.87
N LEU A 297 -7.51 11.06 -4.64
CA LEU A 297 -6.31 11.58 -5.29
C LEU A 297 -5.86 10.58 -6.36
N GLN A 298 -5.72 11.01 -7.61
CA GLN A 298 -5.50 10.07 -8.71
C GLN A 298 -4.79 10.68 -9.92
N ASP A 299 -4.18 9.80 -10.75
CA ASP A 299 -3.85 10.11 -12.14
C ASP A 299 -5.04 9.77 -13.08
N ASP A 300 -4.87 9.93 -14.40
CA ASP A 300 -5.93 9.65 -15.39
C ASP A 300 -6.32 8.17 -15.51
N SER A 301 -5.54 7.26 -14.94
CA SER A 301 -5.85 5.82 -14.93
C SER A 301 -6.87 5.44 -13.84
N GLY A 302 -7.14 6.32 -12.88
CA GLY A 302 -8.04 6.10 -11.77
C GLY A 302 -9.52 6.13 -12.13
N MET A 303 -10.35 6.72 -11.28
CA MET A 303 -11.79 6.85 -11.48
C MET A 303 -12.10 7.76 -12.68
N PRO A 304 -12.80 7.30 -13.72
CA PRO A 304 -13.19 8.14 -14.85
C PRO A 304 -14.02 9.37 -14.42
N LEU A 305 -13.72 10.53 -15.05
CA LEU A 305 -14.35 11.80 -14.69
C LEU A 305 -15.87 11.74 -14.73
N ARG A 306 -16.47 10.99 -15.66
CA ARG A 306 -17.93 10.83 -15.81
C ARG A 306 -18.63 10.26 -14.56
N TYR A 307 -17.92 9.59 -13.66
CA TYR A 307 -18.45 9.08 -12.39
C TYR A 307 -18.32 10.08 -11.23
N LEU A 308 -17.51 11.13 -11.38
CA LEU A 308 -17.29 12.17 -10.39
C LEU A 308 -18.27 13.33 -10.63
N LYS A 309 -19.57 13.10 -10.37
CA LYS A 309 -20.62 14.09 -10.62
C LYS A 309 -20.34 15.39 -9.85
N ALA A 310 -20.49 16.52 -10.53
CA ALA A 310 -20.26 17.84 -9.94
C ALA A 310 -21.21 18.17 -8.76
N THR A 311 -22.34 17.48 -8.63
CA THR A 311 -23.23 17.57 -7.46
C THR A 311 -22.57 17.01 -6.20
N ASP A 312 -21.74 15.99 -6.33
CA ASP A 312 -21.20 15.20 -5.23
C ASP A 312 -19.71 15.49 -4.97
N TRP A 313 -19.00 16.00 -6.00
CA TRP A 313 -17.55 16.15 -5.97
C TRP A 313 -17.09 17.54 -6.43
N ASP A 314 -16.10 18.08 -5.71
CA ASP A 314 -15.26 19.20 -6.16
C ASP A 314 -14.01 18.58 -6.78
N VAL A 315 -13.93 18.62 -8.12
CA VAL A 315 -12.81 18.02 -8.88
C VAL A 315 -11.82 19.11 -9.25
N ARG A 316 -10.62 19.05 -8.68
CA ARG A 316 -9.49 19.94 -8.94
C ARG A 316 -8.49 19.25 -9.84
N LEU A 317 -8.05 19.94 -10.90
CA LEU A 317 -7.15 19.40 -11.92
C LEU A 317 -5.76 20.04 -11.78
N TYR A 318 -4.71 19.23 -11.97
CA TYR A 318 -3.32 19.67 -11.89
C TYR A 318 -2.52 19.08 -13.04
N GLY A 319 -1.64 19.89 -13.64
CA GLY A 319 -0.82 19.51 -14.78
C GLY A 319 -1.55 19.63 -16.12
N LYS A 320 -1.28 18.70 -17.03
CA LYS A 320 -1.87 18.70 -18.39
C LYS A 320 -2.39 17.30 -18.72
N TYR A 321 -3.49 17.22 -19.46
CA TYR A 321 -3.96 15.93 -19.95
C TYR A 321 -2.89 15.23 -20.78
N VAL A 322 -2.59 14.01 -20.40
CA VAL A 322 -1.66 13.13 -21.14
C VAL A 322 -2.47 11.94 -21.66
N LYS A 323 -2.32 11.64 -22.95
CA LYS A 323 -2.94 10.42 -23.50
C LYS A 323 -2.39 9.19 -22.78
N PRO A 324 -3.23 8.19 -22.54
CA PRO A 324 -2.77 6.90 -22.03
C PRO A 324 -1.59 6.35 -22.85
N ILE A 325 -0.71 5.59 -22.21
CA ILE A 325 0.38 4.91 -22.90
C ILE A 325 -0.19 3.94 -23.93
N THR A 326 0.64 3.55 -24.92
CA THR A 326 0.21 2.79 -26.11
C THR A 326 -0.63 1.56 -25.79
N VAL A 327 -0.29 0.82 -24.72
CA VAL A 327 -1.03 -0.37 -24.27
C VAL A 327 -2.47 -0.04 -23.85
N PHE A 328 -2.74 1.19 -23.39
CA PHE A 328 -4.03 1.66 -22.92
C PHE A 328 -4.63 2.79 -23.76
N ASN A 329 -4.19 2.99 -25.00
CA ASN A 329 -4.62 4.12 -25.84
C ASN A 329 -6.15 4.21 -26.03
N TYR A 330 -6.86 3.08 -25.98
CA TYR A 330 -8.32 2.96 -26.05
C TYR A 330 -9.05 3.45 -24.77
N ARG A 331 -8.32 3.80 -23.71
CA ARG A 331 -8.84 4.32 -22.44
C ARG A 331 -8.83 5.85 -22.36
N SER A 332 -8.59 6.55 -23.47
CA SER A 332 -8.67 8.02 -23.51
C SER A 332 -10.04 8.52 -23.05
N GLN A 333 -10.02 9.57 -22.23
CA GLN A 333 -11.20 10.22 -21.68
C GLN A 333 -11.40 11.58 -22.38
N ALA A 334 -12.41 11.67 -23.24
CA ALA A 334 -12.70 12.91 -23.98
C ALA A 334 -13.21 14.03 -23.06
N ASP A 335 -14.02 13.69 -22.05
CA ASP A 335 -14.54 14.58 -21.03
C ASP A 335 -13.42 15.15 -20.16
N LEU A 336 -12.49 14.30 -19.70
CA LEU A 336 -11.33 14.72 -18.92
C LEU A 336 -10.41 15.62 -19.74
N ARG A 337 -10.15 15.27 -21.01
CA ARG A 337 -9.36 16.12 -21.93
C ARG A 337 -9.97 17.51 -22.03
N LYS A 338 -11.27 17.58 -22.33
CA LYS A 338 -12.00 18.85 -22.43
C LYS A 338 -11.87 19.68 -21.14
N ALA A 339 -11.99 19.04 -19.98
CA ALA A 339 -11.86 19.71 -18.70
C ALA A 339 -10.44 20.30 -18.48
N TYR A 340 -9.38 19.63 -18.96
CA TYR A 340 -8.01 20.17 -18.90
C TYR A 340 -7.74 21.28 -19.92
N GLU A 341 -8.52 21.33 -21.03
CA GLU A 341 -8.41 22.35 -22.08
C GLU A 341 -9.18 23.65 -21.71
N GLU A 342 -10.03 23.62 -20.70
CA GLU A 342 -10.75 24.80 -20.21
C GLU A 342 -9.76 25.80 -19.57
N PRO A 343 -9.73 27.08 -20.02
CA PRO A 343 -8.81 28.07 -19.49
C PRO A 343 -8.94 28.26 -17.97
N GLY A 344 -7.82 28.20 -17.25
CA GLY A 344 -7.78 28.37 -15.80
C GLY A 344 -8.33 27.22 -14.96
N ARG A 345 -8.78 26.12 -15.59
CA ARG A 345 -9.35 24.97 -14.90
C ARG A 345 -8.31 24.11 -14.19
N ALA A 346 -7.14 23.93 -14.82
CA ALA A 346 -6.04 23.16 -14.26
C ALA A 346 -4.94 24.05 -13.69
N LYS A 347 -4.46 23.72 -12.48
CA LYS A 347 -3.28 24.33 -11.86
C LYS A 347 -2.01 23.66 -12.38
N GLU A 348 -0.86 24.27 -12.14
CA GLU A 348 0.42 23.65 -12.42
C GLU A 348 0.67 22.40 -11.55
N LEU A 349 1.37 21.43 -12.11
CA LEU A 349 1.87 20.25 -11.42
C LEU A 349 3.40 20.21 -11.59
N HIS A 350 4.12 20.30 -10.49
CA HIS A 350 5.58 20.45 -10.48
C HIS A 350 6.34 19.13 -10.34
N PHE A 351 5.68 17.99 -10.51
CA PHE A 351 6.29 16.67 -10.47
C PHE A 351 5.60 15.71 -11.44
N PRO A 352 6.35 14.75 -12.00
CA PRO A 352 5.77 13.69 -12.81
C PRO A 352 5.19 12.58 -11.91
N ILE A 353 4.11 11.93 -12.35
CA ILE A 353 3.43 10.87 -11.62
C ILE A 353 2.68 9.89 -12.54
N GLY A 354 2.45 8.67 -12.06
CA GLY A 354 1.72 7.64 -12.76
C GLY A 354 2.40 7.22 -14.05
N TYR A 355 1.63 6.88 -15.06
CA TYR A 355 2.16 6.53 -16.39
C TYR A 355 2.86 7.68 -17.10
N GLY A 356 2.72 8.90 -16.60
CA GLY A 356 3.41 10.10 -17.08
C GLY A 356 4.75 10.35 -16.41
N SER A 357 5.22 9.52 -15.47
CA SER A 357 6.40 9.85 -14.64
C SER A 357 7.70 9.99 -15.42
N ASN A 358 7.85 9.32 -16.58
CA ASN A 358 8.97 9.46 -17.49
C ASN A 358 8.68 10.43 -18.64
N ARG A 359 7.53 11.08 -18.63
CA ARG A 359 7.08 11.99 -19.68
C ARG A 359 6.54 13.25 -19.00
N SER A 360 7.25 14.34 -19.15
CA SER A 360 6.63 15.64 -18.87
C SER A 360 5.77 16.01 -20.09
N PRO A 361 4.50 16.39 -19.91
CA PRO A 361 3.76 16.64 -18.68
C PRO A 361 3.11 15.39 -18.06
N SER A 362 2.72 15.51 -16.78
CA SER A 362 1.85 14.58 -16.05
C SER A 362 0.52 15.23 -15.69
N ASN A 363 -0.44 14.44 -15.24
CA ASN A 363 -1.72 14.91 -14.73
C ASN A 363 -2.03 14.32 -13.35
N MET A 364 -2.78 15.09 -12.56
CA MET A 364 -3.30 14.66 -11.28
C MET A 364 -4.67 15.29 -11.03
N GLN A 365 -5.55 14.55 -10.39
CA GLN A 365 -6.88 14.99 -10.02
C GLN A 365 -7.04 14.80 -8.51
N LEU A 366 -7.54 15.83 -7.83
CA LEU A 366 -7.94 15.81 -6.44
C LEU A 366 -9.45 16.04 -6.38
N SER A 367 -10.20 15.00 -6.09
CA SER A 367 -11.66 15.05 -5.99
C SER A 367 -12.06 15.01 -4.52
N VAL A 368 -12.66 16.09 -4.04
CA VAL A 368 -13.10 16.25 -2.64
C VAL A 368 -14.62 16.08 -2.59
N ARG A 369 -15.11 15.22 -1.71
CA ARG A 369 -16.55 15.04 -1.53
C ARG A 369 -17.17 16.32 -0.95
N LYS A 370 -18.24 16.79 -1.60
CA LYS A 370 -19.04 17.89 -1.09
C LYS A 370 -19.85 17.42 0.12
N GLY A 371 -19.88 18.22 1.17
CA GLY A 371 -20.80 17.99 2.30
C GLY A 371 -22.25 18.01 1.82
N LYS A 372 -23.05 17.08 2.34
CA LYS A 372 -24.52 17.15 2.20
C LYS A 372 -25.06 18.19 3.17
#